data_b9ba1a737cb0f77f6425e61391eeea2c
#
_entry.id   b9ba1a737cb0f77f6425e61391eeea2c
#
_cell.length_a   1.000
_cell.length_b   1.000
_cell.length_c   1.000
_cell.angle_alpha   90.00
_cell.angle_beta   90.00
_cell.angle_gamma   90.00
#
_symmetry.space_group_name_H-M   'P 1'
#
loop_
_entity.id
_entity.type
_entity.pdbx_description
1 polymer ?
#
loop_
_entity_poly.entity_id
_entity_poly.type
_entity_poly.pdbx_seq_one_letter_code
_entity_poly.pdbx_strand_id
1 'polypeptide(L)'
;FELEPLSNQDVKEAIQIALTDPERGFDFPVELDDDALDFIATSTNGDLRSAFNSLDLAVLSTPANDEGIRHITLDIMENSLQRSYITMDKDGDGHYDVLSALQKSIRGSDVDASLHYAARLIEAGDLPSLARRLTVIAYEDIGLANPDAQIHTVTALDAAQRIGFPEARILIANVVIDLALSPKSNSAYVAMDKALADLKTSGHLPIPRHLRDGHYSGSKELGNAQNYLYPHSYPGHWVKQDYLPEKIR
;
A
#
# COMPACT_ATOMS: atom_id res chain seq x y z
N PHE A 1 -12.98 8.78 -20.49
CA PHE A 1 -12.26 9.92 -21.07
C PHE A 1 -10.84 9.85 -20.50
N GLU A 2 -9.84 9.82 -21.38
CA GLU A 2 -8.44 9.93 -21.01
C GLU A 2 -8.10 11.43 -21.06
N LEU A 3 -7.57 11.97 -19.98
CA LEU A 3 -7.12 13.34 -19.91
C LEU A 3 -5.61 13.34 -20.15
N GLU A 4 -5.15 14.13 -21.11
CA GLU A 4 -3.73 14.34 -21.34
C GLU A 4 -3.14 15.30 -20.29
N PRO A 5 -1.87 15.10 -19.89
CA PRO A 5 -1.17 16.04 -19.03
C PRO A 5 -1.13 17.44 -19.65
N LEU A 6 -1.19 18.47 -18.81
CA LEU A 6 -1.04 19.85 -19.26
C LEU A 6 0.37 20.11 -19.79
N SER A 7 0.49 21.06 -20.71
CA SER A 7 1.81 21.50 -21.19
C SER A 7 2.52 22.34 -20.10
N ASN A 8 3.84 22.43 -20.19
CA ASN A 8 4.62 23.31 -19.29
C ASN A 8 4.15 24.76 -19.34
N GLN A 9 3.66 25.21 -20.49
CA GLN A 9 3.14 26.57 -20.67
C GLN A 9 1.82 26.76 -19.91
N ASP A 10 0.91 25.76 -19.95
CA ASP A 10 -0.35 25.80 -19.20
C ASP A 10 -0.10 25.85 -17.69
N VAL A 11 0.90 25.07 -17.22
CA VAL A 11 1.31 25.08 -15.80
C VAL A 11 1.86 26.44 -15.38
N LYS A 12 2.71 27.07 -16.20
CA LYS A 12 3.22 28.43 -15.90
C LYS A 12 2.10 29.46 -15.83
N GLU A 13 1.17 29.44 -16.78
CA GLU A 13 0.01 30.32 -16.78
C GLU A 13 -0.85 30.15 -15.54
N ALA A 14 -1.09 28.91 -15.12
CA ALA A 14 -1.85 28.61 -13.91
C ALA A 14 -1.14 29.12 -12.63
N ILE A 15 0.18 28.97 -12.54
CA ILE A 15 0.98 29.49 -11.42
C ILE A 15 0.93 31.04 -11.41
N GLN A 16 1.08 31.70 -12.56
CA GLN A 16 1.00 33.16 -12.65
C GLN A 16 -0.37 33.69 -12.24
N ILE A 17 -1.45 33.00 -12.60
CA ILE A 17 -2.80 33.31 -12.12
C ILE A 17 -2.86 33.19 -10.59
N ALA A 18 -2.35 32.11 -10.01
CA ALA A 18 -2.36 31.90 -8.56
C ALA A 18 -1.53 32.99 -7.79
N LEU A 19 -0.50 33.53 -8.40
CA LEU A 19 0.31 34.61 -7.80
C LEU A 19 -0.36 36.00 -7.91
N THR A 20 -1.25 36.19 -8.89
CA THR A 20 -1.80 37.53 -9.22
C THR A 20 -3.29 37.68 -8.97
N ASP A 21 -4.04 36.59 -8.78
CA ASP A 21 -5.48 36.62 -8.55
C ASP A 21 -5.81 37.09 -7.12
N PRO A 22 -6.50 38.24 -6.96
CA PRO A 22 -6.80 38.79 -5.64
C PRO A 22 -7.84 38.06 -4.84
N GLU A 23 -8.65 37.15 -5.48
CA GLU A 23 -9.71 36.38 -4.81
C GLU A 23 -9.30 34.95 -4.48
N ARG A 24 -8.37 34.38 -5.25
CA ARG A 24 -8.00 32.95 -5.17
C ARG A 24 -6.50 32.73 -4.97
N GLY A 25 -5.69 33.77 -5.05
CA GLY A 25 -4.25 33.73 -4.85
C GLY A 25 -3.85 33.94 -3.39
N PHE A 26 -2.60 34.35 -3.18
CA PHE A 26 -2.07 34.64 -1.85
C PHE A 26 -2.54 36.00 -1.33
N ASP A 27 -2.85 36.11 -0.04
CA ASP A 27 -3.26 37.37 0.65
C ASP A 27 -2.10 38.36 0.86
N PHE A 28 -0.91 38.03 0.39
CA PHE A 28 0.32 38.80 0.55
C PHE A 28 1.16 38.74 -0.74
N PRO A 29 2.04 39.72 -0.96
CA PRO A 29 2.85 39.78 -2.18
C PRO A 29 3.90 38.63 -2.22
N VAL A 30 3.96 37.96 -3.37
CA VAL A 30 4.92 36.89 -3.67
C VAL A 30 5.66 37.26 -4.97
N GLU A 31 6.98 37.21 -4.94
CA GLU A 31 7.85 37.28 -6.11
C GLU A 31 8.44 35.90 -6.37
N LEU A 32 8.26 35.39 -7.59
CA LEU A 32 8.80 34.11 -8.05
C LEU A 32 9.78 34.38 -9.18
N ASP A 33 11.01 33.87 -9.04
CA ASP A 33 12.02 33.98 -10.09
C ASP A 33 11.63 33.21 -11.34
N ASP A 34 11.99 33.69 -12.53
CA ASP A 34 11.63 33.03 -13.80
C ASP A 34 12.19 31.62 -13.91
N ASP A 35 13.40 31.35 -13.40
CA ASP A 35 14.03 30.04 -13.38
C ASP A 35 13.33 29.08 -12.39
N ALA A 36 12.81 29.59 -11.28
CA ALA A 36 11.99 28.81 -10.34
C ALA A 36 10.64 28.47 -10.96
N LEU A 37 10.02 29.38 -11.72
CA LEU A 37 8.79 29.12 -12.48
C LEU A 37 9.03 28.08 -13.59
N ASP A 38 10.13 28.18 -14.31
CA ASP A 38 10.51 27.20 -15.34
C ASP A 38 10.76 25.81 -14.75
N PHE A 39 11.43 25.78 -13.62
CA PHE A 39 11.74 24.55 -12.91
C PHE A 39 10.48 23.81 -12.45
N ILE A 40 9.55 24.48 -11.74
CA ILE A 40 8.32 23.85 -11.24
C ILE A 40 7.44 23.36 -12.40
N ALA A 41 7.29 24.15 -13.48
CA ALA A 41 6.50 23.78 -14.64
C ALA A 41 7.04 22.52 -15.37
N THR A 42 8.37 22.40 -15.45
CA THR A 42 9.03 21.27 -16.10
C THR A 42 9.01 20.03 -15.22
N SER A 43 9.28 20.18 -13.94
CA SER A 43 9.45 19.07 -13.01
C SER A 43 8.13 18.37 -12.62
N THR A 44 6.99 19.06 -12.75
CA THR A 44 5.67 18.51 -12.40
C THR A 44 4.97 17.74 -13.54
N ASN A 45 5.56 17.71 -14.73
CA ASN A 45 5.04 16.96 -15.89
C ASN A 45 3.54 17.18 -16.17
N GLY A 46 3.06 18.42 -16.03
CA GLY A 46 1.66 18.78 -16.27
C GLY A 46 0.69 18.50 -15.12
N ASP A 47 1.19 18.06 -13.95
CA ASP A 47 0.38 17.90 -12.73
C ASP A 47 0.26 19.22 -11.95
N LEU A 48 -0.86 19.92 -12.17
CA LEU A 48 -1.15 21.18 -11.48
C LEU A 48 -1.27 21.03 -9.95
N ARG A 49 -1.73 19.91 -9.44
CA ARG A 49 -1.84 19.70 -8.00
C ARG A 49 -0.45 19.67 -7.37
N SER A 50 0.47 18.92 -7.97
CA SER A 50 1.88 18.92 -7.58
C SER A 50 2.50 20.30 -7.65
N ALA A 51 2.24 21.05 -8.73
CA ALA A 51 2.75 22.39 -8.91
C ALA A 51 2.25 23.34 -7.81
N PHE A 52 0.95 23.40 -7.56
CA PHE A 52 0.37 24.27 -6.53
C PHE A 52 0.81 23.90 -5.12
N ASN A 53 0.85 22.61 -4.76
CA ASN A 53 1.31 22.20 -3.43
C ASN A 53 2.78 22.55 -3.21
N SER A 54 3.62 22.45 -4.23
CA SER A 54 5.03 22.83 -4.15
C SER A 54 5.18 24.34 -4.03
N LEU A 55 4.38 25.10 -4.77
CA LEU A 55 4.32 26.56 -4.67
C LEU A 55 3.85 26.99 -3.27
N ASP A 56 2.76 26.43 -2.76
CA ASP A 56 2.24 26.71 -1.42
C ASP A 56 3.31 26.44 -0.35
N LEU A 57 3.98 25.29 -0.43
CA LEU A 57 5.04 24.95 0.51
C LEU A 57 6.21 25.94 0.43
N ALA A 58 6.65 26.31 -0.76
CA ALA A 58 7.70 27.30 -0.97
C ALA A 58 7.31 28.65 -0.37
N VAL A 59 6.14 29.15 -0.71
CA VAL A 59 5.64 30.45 -0.27
C VAL A 59 5.40 30.49 1.23
N LEU A 60 4.74 29.50 1.81
CA LEU A 60 4.42 29.47 3.25
C LEU A 60 5.64 29.23 4.14
N SER A 61 6.68 28.55 3.64
CA SER A 61 7.93 28.32 4.37
C SER A 61 8.94 29.45 4.27
N THR A 62 8.76 30.39 3.31
CA THR A 62 9.67 31.51 3.10
C THR A 62 9.24 32.73 3.94
N PRO A 63 10.10 33.25 4.81
CA PRO A 63 9.79 34.49 5.54
C PRO A 63 9.70 35.70 4.60
N ALA A 64 8.80 36.64 4.91
CA ALA A 64 8.73 37.89 4.19
C ALA A 64 9.98 38.76 4.46
N ASN A 65 10.41 39.52 3.47
CA ASN A 65 11.46 40.54 3.61
C ASN A 65 10.95 41.80 4.36
N ASP A 66 11.79 42.80 4.51
CA ASP A 66 11.45 44.05 5.19
C ASP A 66 10.30 44.86 4.53
N GLU A 67 10.00 44.57 3.25
CA GLU A 67 8.89 45.16 2.48
C GLU A 67 7.61 44.28 2.54
N GLY A 68 7.63 43.16 3.27
CA GLY A 68 6.53 42.24 3.38
C GLY A 68 6.38 41.26 2.20
N ILE A 69 7.36 41.22 1.29
CA ILE A 69 7.34 40.37 0.08
C ILE A 69 8.04 39.06 0.37
N ARG A 70 7.47 37.95 -0.10
CA ARG A 70 8.11 36.64 -0.06
C ARG A 70 8.75 36.35 -1.41
N HIS A 71 10.06 36.27 -1.44
CA HIS A 71 10.83 36.04 -2.64
C HIS A 71 11.24 34.59 -2.76
N ILE A 72 10.77 33.91 -3.81
CA ILE A 72 10.95 32.51 -4.07
C ILE A 72 11.96 32.28 -5.17
N THR A 73 13.14 31.85 -4.78
CA THR A 73 14.25 31.54 -5.68
C THR A 73 14.20 30.10 -6.15
N LEU A 74 15.01 29.77 -7.17
CA LEU A 74 15.15 28.37 -7.66
C LEU A 74 15.51 27.40 -6.53
N ASP A 75 16.47 27.74 -5.67
CA ASP A 75 16.90 26.87 -4.56
C ASP A 75 15.75 26.57 -3.56
N ILE A 76 14.92 27.57 -3.24
CA ILE A 76 13.73 27.40 -2.41
C ILE A 76 12.72 26.49 -3.11
N MET A 77 12.53 26.66 -4.41
CA MET A 77 11.59 25.87 -5.19
C MET A 77 12.05 24.41 -5.33
N GLU A 78 13.35 24.17 -5.58
CA GLU A 78 13.92 22.82 -5.63
C GLU A 78 13.70 22.06 -4.32
N ASN A 79 14.03 22.71 -3.18
CA ASN A 79 13.83 22.15 -1.86
C ASN A 79 12.35 21.86 -1.54
N SER A 80 11.45 22.75 -1.98
CA SER A 80 10.02 22.63 -1.74
C SER A 80 9.39 21.56 -2.61
N LEU A 81 9.80 21.46 -3.88
CA LEU A 81 9.35 20.40 -4.78
C LEU A 81 9.76 19.02 -4.27
N GLN A 82 11.02 18.86 -3.83
CA GLN A 82 11.50 17.63 -3.26
C GLN A 82 10.69 17.19 -2.02
N ARG A 83 10.38 18.14 -1.12
CA ARG A 83 9.53 17.90 0.06
C ARG A 83 8.08 17.62 -0.32
N SER A 84 7.54 18.29 -1.33
CA SER A 84 6.19 18.11 -1.84
C SER A 84 6.01 16.71 -2.43
N TYR A 85 6.94 16.20 -3.23
CA TYR A 85 6.91 14.84 -3.72
C TYR A 85 6.88 13.80 -2.59
N ILE A 86 7.66 14.01 -1.53
CA ILE A 86 7.67 13.14 -0.34
C ILE A 86 6.30 13.13 0.36
N THR A 87 5.57 14.26 0.32
CA THR A 87 4.29 14.41 1.03
C THR A 87 3.08 14.00 0.17
N MET A 88 3.08 14.30 -1.13
CA MET A 88 1.95 14.04 -2.05
C MET A 88 1.84 12.59 -2.51
N ASP A 89 2.96 11.89 -2.63
CA ASP A 89 2.94 10.49 -3.09
C ASP A 89 2.27 9.53 -2.09
N LYS A 90 1.95 10.01 -0.88
CA LYS A 90 1.25 9.21 0.14
C LYS A 90 -0.25 9.04 -0.12
N ASP A 91 -0.91 9.98 -0.79
CA ASP A 91 -2.37 10.03 -0.94
C ASP A 91 -2.86 10.11 -2.41
N GLY A 92 -1.97 10.03 -3.40
CA GLY A 92 -2.29 10.17 -4.83
C GLY A 92 -2.39 8.83 -5.58
N ASP A 93 -3.00 8.86 -6.79
CA ASP A 93 -3.11 7.71 -7.70
C ASP A 93 -1.74 7.08 -8.01
N GLY A 94 -0.66 7.89 -8.09
CA GLY A 94 0.71 7.44 -8.29
C GLY A 94 1.24 6.53 -7.19
N HIS A 95 0.86 6.76 -5.94
CA HIS A 95 1.27 5.91 -4.80
C HIS A 95 0.69 4.49 -4.92
N TYR A 96 -0.61 4.37 -5.25
CA TYR A 96 -1.26 3.08 -5.47
C TYR A 96 -0.67 2.34 -6.67
N ASP A 97 -0.27 3.06 -7.72
CA ASP A 97 0.38 2.48 -8.90
C ASP A 97 1.75 1.91 -8.56
N VAL A 98 2.56 2.59 -7.74
CA VAL A 98 3.86 2.09 -7.27
C VAL A 98 3.69 0.84 -6.40
N LEU A 99 2.73 0.82 -5.47
CA LEU A 99 2.41 -0.36 -4.67
C LEU A 99 1.94 -1.54 -5.53
N SER A 100 1.15 -1.26 -6.57
CA SER A 100 0.67 -2.26 -7.53
C SER A 100 1.82 -2.79 -8.41
N ALA A 101 2.71 -1.93 -8.86
CA ALA A 101 3.89 -2.30 -9.64
C ALA A 101 4.87 -3.15 -8.82
N LEU A 102 5.12 -2.78 -7.55
CA LEU A 102 5.92 -3.58 -6.61
C LEU A 102 5.36 -5.00 -6.48
N GLN A 103 4.06 -5.14 -6.21
CA GLN A 103 3.43 -6.47 -6.08
C GLN A 103 3.55 -7.28 -7.37
N LYS A 104 3.29 -6.67 -8.52
CA LYS A 104 3.36 -7.35 -9.83
C LYS A 104 4.79 -7.77 -10.17
N SER A 105 5.79 -6.97 -9.83
CA SER A 105 7.20 -7.29 -10.04
C SER A 105 7.66 -8.47 -9.18
N ILE A 106 7.31 -8.48 -7.89
CA ILE A 106 7.59 -9.60 -6.98
C ILE A 106 6.86 -10.86 -7.46
N ARG A 107 5.59 -10.77 -7.84
CA ARG A 107 4.80 -11.87 -8.41
C ARG A 107 5.43 -12.42 -9.69
N GLY A 108 5.97 -11.54 -10.53
CA GLY A 108 6.69 -11.88 -11.76
C GLY A 108 8.13 -12.34 -11.55
N SER A 109 8.63 -12.35 -10.30
CA SER A 109 10.02 -12.71 -9.96
C SER A 109 11.09 -11.82 -10.61
N ASP A 110 10.74 -10.55 -10.88
CA ASP A 110 11.66 -9.53 -11.35
C ASP A 110 12.25 -8.78 -10.14
N VAL A 111 13.48 -9.14 -9.74
CA VAL A 111 14.15 -8.59 -8.56
C VAL A 111 14.49 -7.12 -8.76
N ASP A 112 15.00 -6.74 -9.94
CA ASP A 112 15.45 -5.38 -10.22
C ASP A 112 14.27 -4.39 -10.22
N ALA A 113 13.17 -4.75 -10.89
CA ALA A 113 11.94 -3.96 -10.85
C ALA A 113 11.36 -3.88 -9.44
N SER A 114 11.38 -4.98 -8.68
CA SER A 114 10.89 -5.02 -7.29
C SER A 114 11.67 -4.06 -6.39
N LEU A 115 13.00 -4.06 -6.49
CA LEU A 115 13.87 -3.14 -5.75
C LEU A 115 13.65 -1.69 -6.19
N HIS A 116 13.46 -1.43 -7.49
CA HIS A 116 13.20 -0.09 -8.01
C HIS A 116 11.91 0.50 -7.40
N TYR A 117 10.79 -0.24 -7.42
CA TYR A 117 9.53 0.25 -6.86
C TYR A 117 9.56 0.33 -5.32
N ALA A 118 10.27 -0.58 -4.65
CA ALA A 118 10.49 -0.48 -3.21
C ALA A 118 11.31 0.78 -2.85
N ALA A 119 12.36 1.10 -3.63
CA ALA A 119 13.18 2.28 -3.43
C ALA A 119 12.36 3.58 -3.54
N ARG A 120 11.41 3.68 -4.49
CA ARG A 120 10.50 4.82 -4.60
C ARG A 120 9.65 5.02 -3.33
N LEU A 121 9.14 3.94 -2.74
CA LEU A 121 8.37 4.00 -1.48
C LEU A 121 9.26 4.35 -0.27
N ILE A 122 10.51 3.89 -0.27
CA ILE A 122 11.52 4.25 0.75
C ILE A 122 11.85 5.73 0.66
N GLU A 123 12.06 6.26 -0.53
CA GLU A 123 12.34 7.69 -0.77
C GLU A 123 11.16 8.57 -0.34
N ALA A 124 9.94 8.14 -0.59
CA ALA A 124 8.72 8.78 -0.08
C ALA A 124 8.56 8.67 1.46
N GLY A 125 9.42 7.91 2.15
CA GLY A 125 9.36 7.72 3.60
C GLY A 125 8.13 6.92 4.07
N ASP A 126 7.45 6.20 3.16
CA ASP A 126 6.22 5.47 3.47
C ASP A 126 6.49 4.01 3.89
N LEU A 127 7.15 3.87 5.03
CA LEU A 127 7.41 2.55 5.63
C LEU A 127 6.12 1.78 5.99
N PRO A 128 5.04 2.42 6.51
CA PRO A 128 3.82 1.69 6.84
C PRO A 128 3.14 1.02 5.65
N SER A 129 2.95 1.73 4.52
CA SER A 129 2.31 1.17 3.32
C SER A 129 3.18 0.11 2.68
N LEU A 130 4.50 0.33 2.64
CA LEU A 130 5.47 -0.64 2.14
C LEU A 130 5.44 -1.93 2.98
N ALA A 131 5.49 -1.83 4.31
CA ALA A 131 5.44 -2.96 5.21
C ALA A 131 4.12 -3.75 5.06
N ARG A 132 2.98 -3.03 5.04
CA ARG A 132 1.68 -3.65 4.80
C ARG A 132 1.65 -4.39 3.46
N ARG A 133 2.14 -3.78 2.37
CA ARG A 133 2.13 -4.39 1.03
C ARG A 133 3.00 -5.63 0.97
N LEU A 134 4.22 -5.58 1.49
CA LEU A 134 5.13 -6.73 1.51
C LEU A 134 4.57 -7.90 2.33
N THR A 135 3.92 -7.60 3.47
CA THR A 135 3.22 -8.63 4.25
C THR A 135 2.11 -9.29 3.44
N VAL A 136 1.26 -8.50 2.75
CA VAL A 136 0.21 -9.06 1.89
C VAL A 136 0.80 -9.95 0.80
N ILE A 137 1.86 -9.51 0.10
CA ILE A 137 2.54 -10.28 -0.95
C ILE A 137 3.06 -11.62 -0.40
N ALA A 138 3.67 -11.62 0.78
CA ALA A 138 4.20 -12.82 1.41
C ALA A 138 3.12 -13.90 1.63
N TYR A 139 1.90 -13.50 2.00
CA TYR A 139 0.80 -14.43 2.24
C TYR A 139 -0.07 -14.70 1.00
N GLU A 140 -0.24 -13.73 0.10
CA GLU A 140 -1.07 -13.84 -1.09
C GLU A 140 -0.33 -14.53 -2.24
N ASP A 141 0.89 -14.06 -2.56
CA ASP A 141 1.61 -14.47 -3.77
C ASP A 141 2.62 -15.60 -3.51
N ILE A 142 3.28 -15.61 -2.35
CA ILE A 142 4.18 -16.70 -1.95
C ILE A 142 3.40 -17.81 -1.25
N GLY A 143 2.59 -17.44 -0.27
CA GLY A 143 1.67 -18.33 0.41
C GLY A 143 2.33 -19.61 0.89
N LEU A 144 1.69 -20.74 0.61
CA LEU A 144 2.15 -22.07 1.05
C LEU A 144 3.36 -22.61 0.26
N ALA A 145 3.82 -21.91 -0.78
CA ALA A 145 5.00 -22.34 -1.54
C ALA A 145 6.31 -22.12 -0.75
N ASN A 146 6.36 -21.12 0.12
CA ASN A 146 7.49 -20.86 1.03
C ASN A 146 7.00 -20.22 2.35
N PRO A 147 6.56 -21.02 3.35
CA PRO A 147 6.11 -20.48 4.63
C PRO A 147 7.18 -19.72 5.41
N ASP A 148 8.46 -20.06 5.24
CA ASP A 148 9.56 -19.38 5.93
C ASP A 148 9.68 -17.93 5.47
N ALA A 149 9.44 -17.63 4.20
CA ALA A 149 9.45 -16.27 3.69
C ALA A 149 8.41 -15.38 4.37
N GLN A 150 7.27 -15.92 4.81
CA GLN A 150 6.24 -15.21 5.57
C GLN A 150 6.78 -14.77 6.94
N ILE A 151 7.45 -15.70 7.65
CA ILE A 151 8.03 -15.46 8.97
C ILE A 151 9.16 -14.43 8.86
N HIS A 152 10.06 -14.61 7.88
CA HIS A 152 11.14 -13.68 7.59
C HIS A 152 10.61 -12.27 7.30
N THR A 153 9.56 -12.17 6.47
CA THR A 153 8.94 -10.89 6.12
C THR A 153 8.43 -10.16 7.36
N VAL A 154 7.59 -10.82 8.17
CA VAL A 154 7.01 -10.18 9.37
C VAL A 154 8.10 -9.77 10.35
N THR A 155 9.06 -10.65 10.63
CA THR A 155 10.15 -10.37 11.57
C THR A 155 11.03 -9.20 11.09
N ALA A 156 11.38 -9.17 9.80
CA ALA A 156 12.22 -8.11 9.25
C ALA A 156 11.47 -6.76 9.21
N LEU A 157 10.17 -6.76 8.89
CA LEU A 157 9.37 -5.53 8.86
C LEU A 157 9.11 -4.98 10.26
N ASP A 158 8.88 -5.82 11.28
CA ASP A 158 8.81 -5.38 12.68
C ASP A 158 10.13 -4.73 13.14
N ALA A 159 11.27 -5.33 12.76
CA ALA A 159 12.57 -4.75 13.06
C ALA A 159 12.78 -3.43 12.29
N ALA A 160 12.40 -3.35 11.02
CA ALA A 160 12.50 -2.15 10.21
C ALA A 160 11.70 -0.98 10.79
N GLN A 161 10.49 -1.22 11.31
CA GLN A 161 9.66 -0.21 11.96
C GLN A 161 10.28 0.32 13.26
N ARG A 162 11.01 -0.52 14.00
CA ARG A 162 11.71 -0.11 15.24
C ARG A 162 12.99 0.68 14.96
N ILE A 163 13.72 0.33 13.89
CA ILE A 163 14.96 0.96 13.50
C ILE A 163 14.70 2.29 12.78
N GLY A 164 13.72 2.32 11.86
CA GLY A 164 13.43 3.48 11.02
C GLY A 164 14.43 3.69 9.90
N PHE A 165 14.16 4.70 9.07
CA PHE A 165 15.07 5.11 8.00
C PHE A 165 16.24 5.93 8.57
N PRO A 166 17.44 5.84 7.98
CA PRO A 166 17.75 5.18 6.69
C PRO A 166 18.05 3.66 6.78
N GLU A 167 18.32 3.09 7.95
CA GLU A 167 18.81 1.70 8.10
C GLU A 167 17.73 0.65 7.76
N ALA A 168 16.45 0.96 7.96
CA ALA A 168 15.33 0.06 7.61
C ALA A 168 15.38 -0.45 6.16
N ARG A 169 15.99 0.33 5.23
CA ARG A 169 16.17 -0.08 3.82
C ARG A 169 16.92 -1.40 3.65
N ILE A 170 17.84 -1.73 4.57
CA ILE A 170 18.63 -2.96 4.51
C ILE A 170 17.75 -4.17 4.72
N LEU A 171 16.87 -4.11 5.71
CA LEU A 171 15.94 -5.18 6.04
C LEU A 171 14.90 -5.35 4.91
N ILE A 172 14.38 -4.21 4.42
CA ILE A 172 13.41 -4.17 3.32
C ILE A 172 14.01 -4.80 2.05
N ALA A 173 15.26 -4.49 1.70
CA ALA A 173 15.92 -5.07 0.53
C ALA A 173 16.01 -6.60 0.63
N ASN A 174 16.35 -7.14 1.80
CA ASN A 174 16.37 -8.59 2.04
C ASN A 174 14.97 -9.21 1.84
N VAL A 175 13.92 -8.59 2.39
CA VAL A 175 12.53 -9.05 2.21
C VAL A 175 12.12 -9.03 0.74
N VAL A 176 12.37 -7.94 0.03
CA VAL A 176 11.99 -7.79 -1.39
C VAL A 176 12.67 -8.87 -2.25
N ILE A 177 13.96 -9.11 -2.04
CA ILE A 177 14.73 -10.11 -2.79
C ILE A 177 14.25 -11.53 -2.46
N ASP A 178 14.05 -11.85 -1.17
CA ASP A 178 13.54 -13.15 -0.73
C ASP A 178 12.17 -13.46 -1.34
N LEU A 179 11.24 -12.51 -1.28
CA LEU A 179 9.90 -12.65 -1.87
C LEU A 179 9.95 -12.76 -3.39
N ALA A 180 10.79 -11.97 -4.08
CA ALA A 180 10.91 -12.02 -5.53
C ALA A 180 11.47 -13.37 -6.02
N LEU A 181 12.44 -13.95 -5.30
CA LEU A 181 13.07 -15.23 -5.64
C LEU A 181 12.30 -16.45 -5.11
N SER A 182 11.38 -16.28 -4.17
CA SER A 182 10.57 -17.39 -3.65
C SER A 182 9.66 -18.00 -4.70
N PRO A 183 9.39 -19.32 -4.64
CA PRO A 183 8.32 -19.92 -5.44
C PRO A 183 6.97 -19.26 -5.10
N LYS A 184 6.04 -19.26 -6.06
CA LYS A 184 4.77 -18.55 -5.95
C LYS A 184 3.60 -19.52 -5.82
N SER A 185 2.66 -19.24 -4.89
CA SER A 185 1.38 -19.94 -4.78
C SER A 185 0.33 -19.06 -4.12
N ASN A 186 -0.73 -18.77 -4.86
CA ASN A 186 -1.92 -18.09 -4.33
C ASN A 186 -3.04 -19.06 -3.92
N SER A 187 -2.73 -20.36 -3.79
CA SER A 187 -3.75 -21.40 -3.57
C SER A 187 -4.60 -21.17 -2.32
N ALA A 188 -4.01 -20.71 -1.22
CA ALA A 188 -4.74 -20.41 0.02
C ALA A 188 -5.72 -19.23 -0.17
N TYR A 189 -5.28 -18.16 -0.82
CA TYR A 189 -6.12 -17.00 -1.17
C TYR A 189 -7.31 -17.42 -2.03
N VAL A 190 -7.04 -18.11 -3.16
CA VAL A 190 -8.09 -18.61 -4.07
C VAL A 190 -9.05 -19.58 -3.39
N ALA A 191 -8.55 -20.43 -2.49
CA ALA A 191 -9.41 -21.37 -1.74
C ALA A 191 -10.38 -20.61 -0.80
N MET A 192 -9.90 -19.58 -0.12
CA MET A 192 -10.74 -18.74 0.76
C MET A 192 -11.78 -17.97 -0.07
N ASP A 193 -11.40 -17.40 -1.20
CA ASP A 193 -12.34 -16.69 -2.09
C ASP A 193 -13.45 -17.60 -2.61
N LYS A 194 -13.11 -18.84 -2.99
CA LYS A 194 -14.11 -19.83 -3.37
C LYS A 194 -15.07 -20.18 -2.23
N ALA A 195 -14.53 -20.38 -1.01
CA ALA A 195 -15.37 -20.65 0.15
C ALA A 195 -16.31 -19.47 0.48
N LEU A 196 -15.84 -18.25 0.35
CA LEU A 196 -16.67 -17.05 0.52
C LEU A 196 -17.74 -16.92 -0.58
N ALA A 197 -17.41 -17.27 -1.82
CA ALA A 197 -18.38 -17.27 -2.93
C ALA A 197 -19.47 -18.34 -2.73
N ASP A 198 -19.08 -19.55 -2.29
CA ASP A 198 -20.04 -20.60 -1.94
C ASP A 198 -20.98 -20.15 -0.84
N LEU A 199 -20.48 -19.52 0.21
CA LEU A 199 -21.27 -18.98 1.31
C LEU A 199 -22.29 -17.93 0.84
N LYS A 200 -21.90 -17.06 -0.09
CA LYS A 200 -22.80 -16.06 -0.69
C LYS A 200 -23.92 -16.70 -1.50
N THR A 201 -23.65 -17.81 -2.16
CA THR A 201 -24.60 -18.52 -3.03
C THR A 201 -25.52 -19.45 -2.24
N SER A 202 -24.95 -20.21 -1.30
CA SER A 202 -25.68 -21.26 -0.53
C SER A 202 -26.30 -20.75 0.75
N GLY A 203 -25.91 -19.54 1.20
CA GLY A 203 -26.28 -18.98 2.51
C GLY A 203 -25.64 -19.75 3.68
N HIS A 204 -26.05 -19.41 4.89
CA HIS A 204 -25.59 -20.07 6.11
C HIS A 204 -26.30 -21.40 6.30
N LEU A 205 -25.76 -22.46 5.74
CA LEU A 205 -26.29 -23.82 5.92
C LEU A 205 -26.10 -24.28 7.37
N PRO A 206 -27.01 -25.12 7.90
CA PRO A 206 -26.91 -25.60 9.27
C PRO A 206 -25.68 -26.49 9.45
N ILE A 207 -24.94 -26.26 10.51
CA ILE A 207 -23.78 -27.08 10.91
C ILE A 207 -24.26 -28.50 11.20
N PRO A 208 -23.57 -29.58 10.72
CA PRO A 208 -23.86 -30.96 11.04
C PRO A 208 -23.99 -31.20 12.55
N ARG A 209 -25.00 -31.96 12.99
CA ARG A 209 -25.32 -32.14 14.43
C ARG A 209 -24.13 -32.65 15.24
N HIS A 210 -23.38 -33.61 14.70
CA HIS A 210 -22.22 -34.22 15.39
C HIS A 210 -21.08 -33.19 15.64
N LEU A 211 -21.02 -32.05 14.88
CA LEU A 211 -20.03 -31.01 15.05
C LEU A 211 -20.49 -29.85 15.95
N ARG A 212 -21.78 -29.83 16.37
CA ARG A 212 -22.30 -28.82 17.24
C ARG A 212 -21.81 -28.99 18.65
N ASP A 213 -21.67 -27.88 19.40
CA ASP A 213 -21.27 -27.93 20.80
C ASP A 213 -22.23 -28.80 21.63
N GLY A 214 -21.66 -29.72 22.41
CA GLY A 214 -22.35 -30.64 23.29
C GLY A 214 -22.20 -30.33 24.79
N HIS A 215 -21.56 -29.22 25.17
CA HIS A 215 -21.18 -28.95 26.57
C HIS A 215 -22.22 -28.22 27.38
N TYR A 216 -23.30 -27.71 26.77
CA TYR A 216 -24.36 -27.01 27.51
C TYR A 216 -25.53 -27.91 27.89
N SER A 217 -26.27 -27.54 28.95
CA SER A 217 -27.46 -28.28 29.42
C SER A 217 -28.50 -28.38 28.31
N GLY A 218 -29.04 -29.59 28.06
CA GLY A 218 -30.00 -29.86 26.98
C GLY A 218 -29.40 -30.15 25.60
N SER A 219 -28.09 -29.97 25.40
CA SER A 219 -27.42 -30.24 24.13
C SER A 219 -27.58 -31.69 23.64
N LYS A 220 -27.59 -32.67 24.56
CA LYS A 220 -27.79 -34.10 24.28
C LYS A 220 -29.20 -34.41 23.82
N GLU A 221 -30.21 -33.74 24.37
CA GLU A 221 -31.61 -33.89 23.98
C GLU A 221 -31.84 -33.36 22.54
N LEU A 222 -31.07 -32.36 22.12
CA LEU A 222 -31.06 -31.83 20.76
C LEU A 222 -30.25 -32.67 19.78
N GLY A 223 -29.58 -33.74 20.26
CA GLY A 223 -28.74 -34.61 19.43
C GLY A 223 -27.42 -34.00 18.99
N ASN A 224 -26.95 -32.95 19.69
CA ASN A 224 -25.66 -32.29 19.39
C ASN A 224 -24.49 -33.17 19.87
N ALA A 225 -23.36 -33.11 19.16
CA ALA A 225 -22.14 -33.90 19.42
C ALA A 225 -22.30 -35.42 19.41
N GLN A 226 -23.49 -35.95 19.07
CA GLN A 226 -23.70 -37.39 18.98
C GLN A 226 -22.98 -37.93 17.75
N ASN A 227 -22.30 -39.08 17.94
CA ASN A 227 -21.53 -39.78 16.91
C ASN A 227 -20.34 -38.99 16.33
N TYR A 228 -19.84 -37.97 17.02
CA TYR A 228 -18.58 -37.38 16.66
C TYR A 228 -17.43 -38.33 16.89
N LEU A 229 -16.67 -38.61 15.83
CA LEU A 229 -15.47 -39.43 15.89
C LEU A 229 -14.29 -38.54 16.23
N TYR A 230 -13.72 -38.70 17.44
CA TYR A 230 -12.60 -37.87 17.90
C TYR A 230 -11.28 -38.35 17.29
N PRO A 231 -10.65 -37.57 16.37
CA PRO A 231 -9.48 -38.04 15.60
C PRO A 231 -8.32 -38.55 16.47
N HIS A 232 -8.05 -37.89 17.62
CA HIS A 232 -6.96 -38.28 18.51
C HIS A 232 -7.11 -39.70 19.12
N SER A 233 -8.29 -40.31 19.06
CA SER A 233 -8.52 -41.68 19.49
C SER A 233 -8.22 -42.71 18.40
N TYR A 234 -7.79 -42.29 17.20
CA TYR A 234 -7.53 -43.15 16.06
C TYR A 234 -6.04 -43.11 15.64
N PRO A 235 -5.54 -44.19 15.01
CA PRO A 235 -4.18 -44.25 14.51
C PRO A 235 -3.87 -43.06 13.56
N GLY A 236 -2.72 -42.46 13.74
CA GLY A 236 -2.32 -41.29 12.94
C GLY A 236 -3.17 -40.02 13.17
N HIS A 237 -3.99 -40.02 14.23
CA HIS A 237 -4.90 -38.90 14.57
C HIS A 237 -5.84 -38.51 13.43
N TRP A 238 -6.28 -39.52 12.65
CA TRP A 238 -7.16 -39.34 11.49
C TRP A 238 -8.28 -40.36 11.48
N VAL A 239 -9.48 -39.87 11.13
CA VAL A 239 -10.67 -40.72 10.94
C VAL A 239 -11.57 -40.11 9.87
N LYS A 240 -12.12 -40.92 8.99
CA LYS A 240 -13.05 -40.46 7.97
C LYS A 240 -14.39 -40.09 8.61
N GLN A 241 -14.75 -38.84 8.54
CA GLN A 241 -16.08 -38.33 8.86
C GLN A 241 -16.36 -37.06 8.04
N ASP A 242 -17.62 -36.68 7.96
CA ASP A 242 -18.04 -35.50 7.18
C ASP A 242 -18.02 -34.25 8.06
N TYR A 243 -17.41 -33.18 7.56
CA TYR A 243 -17.33 -31.89 8.27
C TYR A 243 -18.16 -30.79 7.62
N LEU A 244 -18.46 -30.91 6.31
CA LEU A 244 -19.27 -29.95 5.58
C LEU A 244 -20.76 -30.21 5.70
N PRO A 245 -21.62 -29.19 5.62
CA PRO A 245 -23.05 -29.36 5.41
C PRO A 245 -23.35 -30.19 4.18
N GLU A 246 -24.38 -31.03 4.25
CA GLU A 246 -24.69 -32.05 3.20
C GLU A 246 -24.86 -31.44 1.80
N LYS A 247 -25.40 -30.22 1.71
CA LYS A 247 -25.68 -29.54 0.42
C LYS A 247 -24.43 -29.02 -0.32
N ILE A 248 -23.26 -28.98 0.33
CA ILE A 248 -22.01 -28.48 -0.25
C ILE A 248 -20.87 -29.51 -0.19
N ARG A 249 -21.21 -30.79 -0.08
CA ARG A 249 -20.26 -31.93 -0.13
C ARG A 249 -19.86 -32.27 -1.55
#